data_ad0c9d17a3cc18416dc21338086c86a3
#
_entry.id   ad0c9d17a3cc18416dc21338086c86a3
#
_cell.length_a   1.000
_cell.length_b   1.000
_cell.length_c   1.000
_cell.angle_alpha   90.00
_cell.angle_beta   90.00
_cell.angle_gamma   90.00
#
_symmetry.space_group_name_H-M   'P 1'
#
loop_
_entity.id
_entity.type
_entity.pdbx_description
1 polymer ?
#
loop_
_entity_poly.entity_id
_entity_poly.type
_entity_poly.pdbx_seq_one_letter_code
_entity_poly.pdbx_strand_id
1 'polypeptide(L)'
;VCSMGEFRICQRLQVPSEKLFISGVMKKRDDIREILSYCGNKCTYTVESPLHFQYFAEWSGEHPEDGVLRLYPRLTSGNQFGMDENTVLEILKKAKELPGIEVEGIHYFSGTQKKNLKRHQKELAYLDEFLKKAAEEQMDVRCLEYGSGTAVPYFRDKTAETFEEAGLKGLQDAVKGMQWKGHVTVELGRALAALCGYYLTKVEDTKTSDGIHYCIVDGGCHQLNYDGQIKGMYEPYVKV
;
A
#
# COMPACT_ATOMS: atom_id res chain seq x y z
N VAL A 1 -1.57 -0.28 7.66
CA VAL A 1 -2.70 -1.02 8.26
C VAL A 1 -3.89 -0.88 7.33
N CYS A 2 -4.38 -2.01 6.78
CA CYS A 2 -5.40 -2.01 5.72
C CYS A 2 -6.76 -2.61 6.16
N SER A 3 -6.88 -3.05 7.41
CA SER A 3 -8.11 -3.66 7.93
C SER A 3 -8.25 -3.48 9.44
N MET A 4 -9.49 -3.63 9.94
CA MET A 4 -9.76 -3.61 11.38
C MET A 4 -9.04 -4.75 12.11
N GLY A 5 -8.86 -5.91 11.48
CA GLY A 5 -8.10 -7.01 12.06
C GLY A 5 -6.64 -6.63 12.32
N GLU A 6 -5.98 -6.02 11.33
CA GLU A 6 -4.60 -5.52 11.48
C GLU A 6 -4.53 -4.39 12.51
N PHE A 7 -5.51 -3.48 12.53
CA PHE A 7 -5.58 -2.41 13.52
C PHE A 7 -5.64 -2.97 14.95
N ARG A 8 -6.50 -3.97 15.20
CA ARG A 8 -6.61 -4.63 16.52
C ARG A 8 -5.34 -5.36 16.92
N ILE A 9 -4.59 -5.92 15.95
CA ILE A 9 -3.24 -6.47 16.22
C ILE A 9 -2.29 -5.37 16.68
N CYS A 10 -2.27 -4.22 15.99
CA CYS A 10 -1.46 -3.07 16.40
C CYS A 10 -1.82 -2.56 17.80
N GLN A 11 -3.12 -2.45 18.11
CA GLN A 11 -3.60 -2.09 19.45
C GLN A 11 -3.10 -3.08 20.51
N ARG A 12 -3.26 -4.39 20.25
CA ARG A 12 -2.82 -5.44 21.19
C ARG A 12 -1.31 -5.43 21.42
N LEU A 13 -0.54 -5.10 20.37
CA LEU A 13 0.91 -4.96 20.46
C LEU A 13 1.37 -3.59 20.96
N GLN A 14 0.43 -2.70 21.28
CA GLN A 14 0.69 -1.33 21.74
C GLN A 14 1.61 -0.54 20.78
N VAL A 15 1.41 -0.74 19.47
CA VAL A 15 2.13 0.04 18.46
C VAL A 15 1.76 1.52 18.63
N PRO A 16 2.72 2.43 18.75
CA PRO A 16 2.44 3.85 18.88
C PRO A 16 1.60 4.39 17.73
N SER A 17 0.54 5.15 18.02
CA SER A 17 -0.41 5.64 17.03
C SER A 17 0.25 6.46 15.93
N GLU A 18 1.27 7.24 16.26
CA GLU A 18 2.05 8.05 15.32
C GLU A 18 2.85 7.24 14.28
N LYS A 19 2.99 5.92 14.49
CA LYS A 19 3.59 4.98 13.53
C LYS A 19 2.57 4.29 12.64
N LEU A 20 1.28 4.57 12.82
CA LEU A 20 0.21 3.93 12.07
C LEU A 20 -0.22 4.81 10.89
N PHE A 21 -0.16 4.22 9.70
CA PHE A 21 -0.75 4.72 8.48
C PHE A 21 -1.98 3.86 8.17
N ILE A 22 -3.17 4.43 8.34
CA ILE A 22 -4.44 3.71 8.22
C ILE A 22 -4.93 3.78 6.78
N SER A 23 -4.70 2.74 6.03
CA SER A 23 -5.11 2.62 4.62
C SER A 23 -6.23 1.58 4.45
N GLY A 24 -6.44 1.10 3.23
CA GLY A 24 -7.47 0.13 2.90
C GLY A 24 -8.76 0.75 2.38
N VAL A 25 -9.38 0.03 1.45
CA VAL A 25 -10.60 0.49 0.74
C VAL A 25 -11.88 0.27 1.53
N MET A 26 -11.91 -0.76 2.39
CA MET A 26 -13.08 -1.05 3.22
C MET A 26 -13.00 -0.27 4.53
N LYS A 27 -13.61 0.90 4.56
CA LYS A 27 -13.75 1.75 5.75
C LYS A 27 -15.22 1.96 6.05
N LYS A 28 -15.76 1.18 6.97
CA LYS A 28 -17.12 1.41 7.51
C LYS A 28 -17.08 2.60 8.46
N ARG A 29 -18.21 3.30 8.58
CA ARG A 29 -18.31 4.46 9.48
C ARG A 29 -17.93 4.10 10.93
N ASP A 30 -18.42 2.97 11.42
CA ASP A 30 -18.14 2.53 12.79
C ASP A 30 -16.68 2.16 12.99
N ASP A 31 -16.05 1.50 11.98
CA ASP A 31 -14.62 1.17 12.00
C ASP A 31 -13.77 2.45 12.06
N ILE A 32 -14.09 3.46 11.25
CA ILE A 32 -13.40 4.76 11.28
C ILE A 32 -13.57 5.43 12.65
N ARG A 33 -14.76 5.44 13.22
CA ARG A 33 -15.02 6.01 14.55
C ARG A 33 -14.25 5.27 15.64
N GLU A 34 -14.18 3.92 15.60
CA GLU A 34 -13.37 3.13 16.54
C GLU A 34 -11.88 3.50 16.44
N ILE A 35 -11.34 3.62 15.21
CA ILE A 35 -9.93 4.00 15.00
C ILE A 35 -9.67 5.43 15.47
N LEU A 36 -10.53 6.38 15.13
CA LEU A 36 -10.39 7.79 15.52
C LEU A 36 -10.50 7.97 17.03
N SER A 37 -11.40 7.24 17.70
CA SER A 37 -11.51 7.25 19.17
C SER A 37 -10.23 6.77 19.87
N TYR A 38 -9.45 5.90 19.22
CA TYR A 38 -8.19 5.40 19.77
C TYR A 38 -6.98 6.24 19.37
N CYS A 39 -6.89 6.63 18.10
CA CYS A 39 -5.74 7.31 17.53
C CYS A 39 -5.86 8.84 17.50
N GLY A 40 -7.08 9.38 17.34
CA GLY A 40 -7.30 10.81 17.11
C GLY A 40 -6.46 11.33 15.95
N ASN A 41 -5.80 12.46 16.13
CA ASN A 41 -4.92 13.09 15.16
C ASN A 41 -3.48 12.51 15.12
N LYS A 42 -3.19 11.47 15.90
CA LYS A 42 -1.83 10.89 15.96
C LYS A 42 -1.52 10.01 14.76
N CYS A 43 -2.53 9.32 14.20
CA CYS A 43 -2.38 8.52 12.99
C CYS A 43 -2.46 9.38 11.71
N THR A 44 -2.08 8.77 10.61
CA THR A 44 -2.33 9.27 9.25
C THR A 44 -3.36 8.38 8.57
N TYR A 45 -4.27 8.95 7.79
CA TYR A 45 -5.42 8.25 7.24
C TYR A 45 -5.52 8.41 5.73
N THR A 46 -5.72 7.32 4.98
CA THR A 46 -6.06 7.42 3.56
C THR A 46 -7.55 7.65 3.35
N VAL A 47 -7.86 8.39 2.30
CA VAL A 47 -9.22 8.62 1.80
C VAL A 47 -9.35 7.97 0.43
N GLU A 48 -10.20 6.95 0.32
CA GLU A 48 -10.37 6.14 -0.91
C GLU A 48 -11.65 6.53 -1.69
N SER A 49 -12.49 7.39 -1.09
CA SER A 49 -13.74 7.85 -1.71
C SER A 49 -14.23 9.14 -1.05
N PRO A 50 -15.13 9.91 -1.71
CA PRO A 50 -15.79 11.07 -1.09
C PRO A 50 -16.55 10.71 0.19
N LEU A 51 -17.12 9.51 0.29
CA LEU A 51 -17.78 9.03 1.50
C LEU A 51 -16.82 8.89 2.68
N HIS A 52 -15.61 8.37 2.44
CA HIS A 52 -14.59 8.31 3.50
C HIS A 52 -14.21 9.72 3.97
N PHE A 53 -14.02 10.66 3.04
CA PHE A 53 -13.76 12.06 3.40
C PHE A 53 -14.87 12.64 4.27
N GLN A 54 -16.13 12.37 3.94
CA GLN A 54 -17.28 12.80 4.74
C GLN A 54 -17.22 12.27 6.17
N TYR A 55 -16.84 11.00 6.37
CA TYR A 55 -16.73 10.42 7.71
C TYR A 55 -15.67 11.12 8.58
N PHE A 56 -14.54 11.49 7.98
CA PHE A 56 -13.49 12.26 8.68
C PHE A 56 -13.95 13.70 8.96
N ALA A 57 -14.67 14.32 8.03
CA ALA A 57 -15.22 15.67 8.19
C ALA A 57 -16.28 15.71 9.30
N GLU A 58 -17.18 14.73 9.35
CA GLU A 58 -18.17 14.59 10.43
C GLU A 58 -17.49 14.43 11.80
N TRP A 59 -16.50 13.52 11.90
CA TRP A 59 -15.75 13.33 13.14
C TRP A 59 -15.05 14.61 13.60
N SER A 60 -14.34 15.27 12.70
CA SER A 60 -13.62 16.50 13.01
C SER A 60 -14.55 17.62 13.50
N GLY A 61 -15.77 17.70 12.96
CA GLY A 61 -16.79 18.63 13.42
C GLY A 61 -17.39 18.27 14.77
N GLU A 62 -17.53 16.98 15.07
CA GLU A 62 -18.05 16.47 16.35
C GLU A 62 -17.00 16.53 17.48
N HIS A 63 -15.68 16.47 17.13
CA HIS A 63 -14.56 16.35 18.06
C HIS A 63 -13.45 17.38 17.76
N PRO A 64 -13.74 18.70 17.83
CA PRO A 64 -12.73 19.74 17.54
C PRO A 64 -11.55 19.70 18.53
N GLU A 65 -11.72 19.11 19.71
CA GLU A 65 -10.68 18.93 20.72
C GLU A 65 -9.59 17.92 20.29
N ASP A 66 -9.89 17.00 19.36
CA ASP A 66 -8.93 16.00 18.84
C ASP A 66 -7.83 16.65 17.96
N GLY A 67 -8.00 17.92 17.59
CA GLY A 67 -7.06 18.65 16.73
C GLY A 67 -7.19 18.28 15.27
N VAL A 68 -6.13 18.52 14.49
CA VAL A 68 -6.16 18.38 13.03
C VAL A 68 -5.88 16.96 12.59
N LEU A 69 -6.81 16.35 11.83
CA LEU A 69 -6.64 15.03 11.21
C LEU A 69 -5.81 15.14 9.93
N ARG A 70 -4.79 14.29 9.79
CA ARG A 70 -3.93 14.23 8.60
C ARG A 70 -4.45 13.20 7.62
N LEU A 71 -4.88 13.67 6.45
CA LEU A 71 -5.49 12.84 5.41
C LEU A 71 -4.60 12.72 4.17
N TYR A 72 -4.68 11.57 3.53
CA TYR A 72 -4.02 11.23 2.27
C TYR A 72 -5.05 10.68 1.28
N PRO A 73 -5.68 11.54 0.46
CA PRO A 73 -6.50 11.08 -0.65
C PRO A 73 -5.71 10.19 -1.61
N ARG A 74 -6.29 9.05 -1.97
CA ARG A 74 -5.65 8.10 -2.88
C ARG A 74 -6.05 8.36 -4.33
N LEU A 75 -5.05 8.59 -5.17
CA LEU A 75 -5.21 8.59 -6.61
C LEU A 75 -5.39 7.16 -7.14
N THR A 76 -6.34 7.00 -8.06
CA THR A 76 -6.53 5.73 -8.76
C THR A 76 -5.38 5.46 -9.74
N SER A 77 -5.08 4.19 -9.93
CA SER A 77 -4.20 3.69 -11.00
C SER A 77 -4.97 3.08 -12.16
N GLY A 78 -6.27 3.44 -12.30
CA GLY A 78 -7.15 2.92 -13.34
C GLY A 78 -7.88 1.62 -12.94
N ASN A 79 -8.02 1.35 -11.65
CA ASN A 79 -8.74 0.20 -11.10
C ASN A 79 -9.78 0.64 -10.06
N GLN A 80 -10.35 -0.31 -9.30
CA GLN A 80 -11.37 -0.05 -8.27
C GLN A 80 -10.87 0.72 -7.03
N PHE A 81 -9.57 0.99 -6.91
CA PHE A 81 -8.98 1.64 -5.74
C PHE A 81 -8.68 3.10 -6.04
N GLY A 82 -8.90 3.95 -5.03
CA GLY A 82 -8.64 5.38 -5.11
C GLY A 82 -9.66 6.13 -5.99
N MET A 83 -9.38 7.40 -6.22
CA MET A 83 -10.26 8.35 -6.92
C MET A 83 -9.53 8.99 -8.09
N ASP A 84 -10.26 9.45 -9.09
CA ASP A 84 -9.71 10.23 -10.18
C ASP A 84 -9.18 11.60 -9.71
N GLU A 85 -8.35 12.24 -10.55
CA GLU A 85 -7.70 13.51 -10.23
C GLU A 85 -8.68 14.61 -9.84
N ASN A 86 -9.80 14.73 -10.56
CA ASN A 86 -10.76 15.79 -10.29
C ASN A 86 -11.41 15.62 -8.92
N THR A 87 -11.80 14.39 -8.59
CA THR A 87 -12.36 14.04 -7.27
C THR A 87 -11.35 14.32 -6.15
N VAL A 88 -10.07 13.98 -6.35
CA VAL A 88 -9.01 14.28 -5.38
C VAL A 88 -8.85 15.80 -5.21
N LEU A 89 -8.80 16.58 -6.31
CA LEU A 89 -8.71 18.04 -6.26
C LEU A 89 -9.91 18.67 -5.55
N GLU A 90 -11.12 18.14 -5.75
CA GLU A 90 -12.30 18.60 -5.01
C GLU A 90 -12.17 18.35 -3.50
N ILE A 91 -11.64 17.20 -3.11
CA ILE A 91 -11.38 16.89 -1.68
C ILE A 91 -10.34 17.84 -1.11
N LEU A 92 -9.25 18.12 -1.84
CA LEU A 92 -8.25 19.10 -1.44
C LEU A 92 -8.88 20.48 -1.18
N LYS A 93 -9.77 20.93 -2.09
CA LYS A 93 -10.48 22.23 -1.95
C LYS A 93 -11.38 22.23 -0.71
N LYS A 94 -12.19 21.19 -0.54
CA LYS A 94 -13.11 21.07 0.62
C LYS A 94 -12.35 21.00 1.95
N ALA A 95 -11.21 20.30 1.98
CA ALA A 95 -10.40 20.19 3.19
C ALA A 95 -9.90 21.54 3.69
N LYS A 96 -9.58 22.48 2.79
CA LYS A 96 -9.18 23.85 3.17
C LYS A 96 -10.24 24.63 3.94
N GLU A 97 -11.50 24.29 3.75
CA GLU A 97 -12.63 24.95 4.43
C GLU A 97 -12.89 24.35 5.82
N LEU A 98 -12.20 23.25 6.18
CA LEU A 98 -12.41 22.50 7.41
C LEU A 98 -11.19 22.63 8.34
N PRO A 99 -11.27 23.43 9.42
CA PRO A 99 -10.10 23.71 10.27
C PRO A 99 -9.53 22.49 11.00
N GLY A 100 -10.33 21.43 11.16
CA GLY A 100 -9.89 20.18 11.80
C GLY A 100 -9.39 19.11 10.81
N ILE A 101 -9.18 19.46 9.53
CA ILE A 101 -8.66 18.55 8.50
C ILE A 101 -7.49 19.20 7.77
N GLU A 102 -6.44 18.42 7.57
CA GLU A 102 -5.32 18.75 6.72
C GLU A 102 -5.09 17.62 5.72
N VAL A 103 -5.08 17.93 4.43
CA VAL A 103 -4.53 17.01 3.43
C VAL A 103 -3.03 17.24 3.38
N GLU A 104 -2.28 16.42 4.11
CA GLU A 104 -0.83 16.52 4.20
C GLU A 104 -0.16 15.92 2.97
N GLY A 105 -0.74 14.89 2.37
CA GLY A 105 -0.14 14.18 1.25
C GLY A 105 -1.14 13.47 0.35
N ILE A 106 -0.60 12.83 -0.68
CA ILE A 106 -1.32 11.97 -1.61
C ILE A 106 -0.84 10.54 -1.45
N HIS A 107 -1.74 9.57 -1.52
CA HIS A 107 -1.43 8.15 -1.57
C HIS A 107 -1.60 7.61 -2.99
N TYR A 108 -0.66 6.76 -3.44
CA TYR A 108 -0.74 6.08 -4.72
C TYR A 108 -0.16 4.68 -4.65
N PHE A 109 -0.94 3.68 -5.10
CA PHE A 109 -0.51 2.30 -5.21
C PHE A 109 -1.15 1.63 -6.42
N SER A 110 -0.36 1.17 -7.37
CA SER A 110 -0.82 0.62 -8.66
C SER A 110 -0.66 -0.91 -8.79
N GLY A 111 -0.33 -1.59 -7.72
CA GLY A 111 -0.14 -3.05 -7.70
C GLY A 111 1.25 -3.48 -7.26
N THR A 112 1.45 -4.80 -7.20
CA THR A 112 2.65 -5.45 -6.67
C THR A 112 3.45 -6.17 -7.77
N GLN A 113 4.62 -6.72 -7.42
CA GLN A 113 5.52 -7.46 -8.32
C GLN A 113 5.92 -6.66 -9.58
N LYS A 114 6.21 -5.38 -9.41
CA LYS A 114 6.73 -4.53 -10.47
C LYS A 114 8.22 -4.79 -10.65
N LYS A 115 8.56 -5.40 -11.79
CA LYS A 115 9.93 -5.84 -12.13
C LYS A 115 10.75 -4.79 -12.87
N ASN A 116 10.09 -3.74 -13.39
CA ASN A 116 10.70 -2.84 -14.35
C ASN A 116 10.74 -1.40 -13.83
N LEU A 117 11.94 -0.84 -13.74
CA LEU A 117 12.16 0.55 -13.35
C LEU A 117 11.39 1.57 -14.23
N LYS A 118 11.23 1.29 -15.53
CA LYS A 118 10.45 2.16 -16.44
C LYS A 118 9.01 2.35 -15.99
N ARG A 119 8.42 1.34 -15.32
CA ARG A 119 7.06 1.47 -14.77
C ARG A 119 7.03 2.47 -13.62
N HIS A 120 7.99 2.38 -12.72
CA HIS A 120 8.13 3.35 -11.62
C HIS A 120 8.36 4.76 -12.14
N GLN A 121 9.22 4.92 -13.14
CA GLN A 121 9.49 6.23 -13.76
C GLN A 121 8.21 6.84 -14.37
N LYS A 122 7.39 6.03 -15.05
CA LYS A 122 6.10 6.51 -15.60
C LYS A 122 5.12 6.91 -14.50
N GLU A 123 5.02 6.12 -13.44
CA GLU A 123 4.13 6.42 -12.31
C GLU A 123 4.58 7.70 -11.58
N LEU A 124 5.89 7.84 -11.32
CA LEU A 124 6.42 9.04 -10.68
C LEU A 124 6.28 10.29 -11.55
N ALA A 125 6.44 10.17 -12.87
CA ALA A 125 6.18 11.28 -13.80
C ALA A 125 4.70 11.69 -13.79
N TYR A 126 3.78 10.73 -13.77
CA TYR A 126 2.35 11.00 -13.63
C TYR A 126 2.02 11.72 -12.31
N LEU A 127 2.61 11.26 -11.22
CA LEU A 127 2.42 11.88 -9.89
C LEU A 127 3.02 13.28 -9.83
N ASP A 128 4.17 13.49 -10.47
CA ASP A 128 4.81 14.80 -10.56
C ASP A 128 3.92 15.82 -11.30
N GLU A 129 3.31 15.42 -12.42
CA GLU A 129 2.33 16.23 -13.16
C GLU A 129 1.09 16.55 -12.32
N PHE A 130 0.54 15.55 -11.61
CA PHE A 130 -0.61 15.78 -10.73
C PHE A 130 -0.28 16.75 -9.60
N LEU A 131 0.87 16.56 -8.94
CA LEU A 131 1.31 17.42 -7.83
C LEU A 131 1.60 18.87 -8.29
N LYS A 132 2.12 19.02 -9.51
CA LYS A 132 2.28 20.32 -10.16
C LYS A 132 0.91 20.98 -10.38
N LYS A 133 -0.06 20.26 -10.94
CA LYS A 133 -1.43 20.74 -11.14
C LYS A 133 -2.08 21.16 -9.81
N ALA A 134 -1.90 20.37 -8.74
CA ALA A 134 -2.39 20.70 -7.41
C ALA A 134 -1.75 22.01 -6.90
N ALA A 135 -0.44 22.19 -7.10
CA ALA A 135 0.25 23.42 -6.71
C ALA A 135 -0.22 24.66 -7.50
N GLU A 136 -0.51 24.53 -8.80
CA GLU A 136 -1.08 25.59 -9.63
C GLU A 136 -2.47 26.03 -9.12
N GLU A 137 -3.24 25.10 -8.54
CA GLU A 137 -4.50 25.38 -7.84
C GLU A 137 -4.30 25.81 -6.36
N GLN A 138 -3.07 26.14 -5.98
CA GLN A 138 -2.70 26.57 -4.62
C GLN A 138 -2.98 25.52 -3.53
N MET A 139 -2.90 24.23 -3.87
CA MET A 139 -2.98 23.15 -2.91
C MET A 139 -1.59 22.82 -2.37
N ASP A 140 -1.42 22.89 -1.03
CA ASP A 140 -0.15 22.60 -0.36
C ASP A 140 -0.09 21.08 -0.03
N VAL A 141 0.39 20.29 -0.99
CA VAL A 141 0.65 18.86 -0.81
C VAL A 141 2.13 18.67 -0.50
N ARG A 142 2.46 18.25 0.71
CA ARG A 142 3.84 18.16 1.20
C ARG A 142 4.40 16.74 1.18
N CYS A 143 3.54 15.73 1.14
CA CYS A 143 3.92 14.32 1.20
C CYS A 143 3.34 13.50 0.05
N LEU A 144 4.07 12.49 -0.35
CA LEU A 144 3.63 11.44 -1.27
C LEU A 144 3.91 10.07 -0.64
N GLU A 145 2.85 9.33 -0.37
CA GLU A 145 2.94 7.92 0.03
C GLU A 145 2.86 7.05 -1.23
N TYR A 146 4.02 6.51 -1.65
CA TYR A 146 4.16 5.78 -2.90
C TYR A 146 4.29 4.28 -2.65
N GLY A 147 3.25 3.53 -2.95
CA GLY A 147 3.27 2.07 -2.97
C GLY A 147 4.03 1.55 -4.18
N SER A 148 5.33 1.34 -4.03
CA SER A 148 6.21 0.93 -5.13
C SER A 148 5.85 -0.43 -5.70
N GLY A 149 5.33 -1.34 -4.87
CA GLY A 149 5.02 -2.70 -5.30
C GLY A 149 6.22 -3.45 -5.88
N THR A 150 7.41 -3.17 -5.36
CA THR A 150 8.69 -3.75 -5.79
C THR A 150 8.64 -5.26 -5.83
N ALA A 151 9.11 -5.84 -6.93
CA ALA A 151 9.14 -7.28 -7.15
C ALA A 151 10.15 -8.00 -6.27
N VAL A 152 9.81 -9.24 -5.91
CA VAL A 152 10.73 -10.18 -5.24
C VAL A 152 10.72 -11.51 -6.00
N PRO A 153 11.85 -12.23 -6.06
CA PRO A 153 11.90 -13.53 -6.69
C PRO A 153 11.34 -14.59 -5.73
N TYR A 154 10.27 -15.26 -6.16
CA TYR A 154 9.72 -16.40 -5.42
C TYR A 154 10.20 -17.76 -5.96
N PHE A 155 10.81 -17.78 -7.14
CA PHE A 155 11.09 -18.99 -7.90
C PHE A 155 12.55 -19.08 -8.30
N ARG A 156 13.10 -20.29 -8.40
CA ARG A 156 14.52 -20.56 -8.68
C ARG A 156 15.02 -19.95 -10.00
N ASP A 157 14.20 -19.97 -11.02
CA ASP A 157 14.52 -19.52 -12.37
C ASP A 157 14.27 -18.02 -12.60
N LYS A 158 13.86 -17.31 -11.56
CA LYS A 158 13.42 -15.89 -11.62
C LYS A 158 14.35 -14.94 -10.84
N THR A 159 15.58 -15.33 -10.59
CA THR A 159 16.55 -14.50 -9.87
C THR A 159 16.82 -13.15 -10.57
N ALA A 160 16.75 -13.11 -11.91
CA ALA A 160 16.88 -11.86 -12.69
C ALA A 160 15.70 -10.89 -12.51
N GLU A 161 14.62 -11.30 -11.83
CA GLU A 161 13.48 -10.45 -11.53
C GLU A 161 13.59 -9.76 -10.16
N THR A 162 14.72 -9.94 -9.47
CA THR A 162 15.03 -9.21 -8.23
C THR A 162 15.14 -7.73 -8.52
N PHE A 163 14.51 -6.95 -7.66
CA PHE A 163 14.80 -5.54 -7.54
C PHE A 163 16.13 -5.44 -6.78
N GLU A 164 17.22 -5.67 -7.49
CA GLU A 164 18.58 -5.61 -6.94
C GLU A 164 18.91 -4.21 -6.43
N GLU A 165 20.02 -4.04 -5.73
CA GLU A 165 20.52 -2.75 -5.24
C GLU A 165 20.51 -1.68 -6.36
N ALA A 166 20.84 -2.05 -7.60
CA ALA A 166 20.74 -1.20 -8.77
C ALA A 166 19.30 -0.73 -9.06
N GLY A 167 18.30 -1.58 -8.84
CA GLY A 167 16.89 -1.22 -8.99
C GLY A 167 16.39 -0.28 -7.89
N LEU A 168 16.77 -0.50 -6.63
CA LEU A 168 16.48 0.40 -5.52
C LEU A 168 17.14 1.77 -5.72
N LYS A 169 18.40 1.79 -6.18
CA LYS A 169 19.08 3.02 -6.53
C LYS A 169 18.36 3.75 -7.67
N GLY A 170 17.98 3.03 -8.73
CA GLY A 170 17.23 3.62 -9.84
C GLY A 170 15.87 4.19 -9.41
N LEU A 171 15.16 3.54 -8.47
CA LEU A 171 13.93 4.08 -7.88
C LEU A 171 14.23 5.35 -7.07
N GLN A 172 15.27 5.34 -6.26
CA GLN A 172 15.72 6.52 -5.51
C GLN A 172 16.07 7.69 -6.44
N ASP A 173 16.79 7.42 -7.52
CA ASP A 173 17.18 8.43 -8.51
C ASP A 173 15.94 8.97 -9.25
N ALA A 174 14.97 8.14 -9.55
CA ALA A 174 13.70 8.56 -10.15
C ALA A 174 12.89 9.46 -9.22
N VAL A 175 12.81 9.13 -7.92
CA VAL A 175 12.18 9.99 -6.90
C VAL A 175 12.91 11.33 -6.80
N LYS A 176 14.24 11.33 -6.72
CA LYS A 176 15.04 12.57 -6.68
C LYS A 176 14.89 13.43 -7.94
N GLY A 177 14.61 12.79 -9.07
CA GLY A 177 14.39 13.43 -10.36
C GLY A 177 13.06 14.15 -10.52
N MET A 178 12.06 13.91 -9.63
CA MET A 178 10.79 14.63 -9.64
C MET A 178 11.03 16.13 -9.50
N GLN A 179 10.19 16.95 -10.17
CA GLN A 179 10.23 18.41 -10.03
C GLN A 179 9.62 18.85 -8.71
N TRP A 180 8.52 18.19 -8.31
CA TRP A 180 7.97 18.37 -6.97
C TRP A 180 8.96 17.91 -5.89
N LYS A 181 9.11 18.70 -4.80
CA LYS A 181 10.19 18.53 -3.80
C LYS A 181 9.67 18.25 -2.39
N GLY A 182 8.51 17.64 -2.26
CA GLY A 182 8.02 17.22 -0.96
C GLY A 182 8.67 15.93 -0.46
N HIS A 183 8.14 15.40 0.62
CA HIS A 183 8.60 14.16 1.23
C HIS A 183 7.96 12.94 0.55
N VAL A 184 8.78 11.97 0.15
CA VAL A 184 8.29 10.70 -0.43
C VAL A 184 8.55 9.56 0.54
N THR A 185 7.47 8.90 0.96
CA THR A 185 7.52 7.63 1.69
C THR A 185 7.24 6.49 0.72
N VAL A 186 8.03 5.42 0.78
CA VAL A 186 7.88 4.24 -0.09
C VAL A 186 7.38 3.05 0.70
N GLU A 187 6.22 2.50 0.30
CA GLU A 187 5.68 1.27 0.86
C GLU A 187 6.39 0.04 0.26
N LEU A 188 7.04 -0.78 1.10
CA LEU A 188 7.85 -1.94 0.71
C LEU A 188 7.44 -3.24 1.42
N GLY A 189 6.16 -3.47 1.70
CA GLY A 189 5.70 -4.63 2.48
C GLY A 189 6.26 -5.97 2.00
N ARG A 190 5.94 -6.38 0.78
CA ARG A 190 6.39 -7.64 0.18
C ARG A 190 7.92 -7.73 0.07
N ALA A 191 8.56 -6.68 -0.38
CA ALA A 191 10.01 -6.66 -0.59
C ALA A 191 10.80 -6.87 0.72
N LEU A 192 10.24 -6.44 1.85
CA LEU A 192 10.85 -6.62 3.18
C LEU A 192 10.53 -7.98 3.80
N ALA A 193 9.33 -8.53 3.56
CA ALA A 193 8.82 -9.69 4.27
C ALA A 193 8.85 -11.01 3.48
N ALA A 194 9.13 -11.00 2.18
CA ALA A 194 9.00 -12.19 1.33
C ALA A 194 9.92 -13.37 1.73
N LEU A 195 11.07 -13.09 2.36
CA LEU A 195 12.04 -14.10 2.76
C LEU A 195 12.07 -14.33 4.29
N CYS A 196 11.07 -13.84 5.02
CA CYS A 196 11.08 -13.89 6.49
C CYS A 196 10.58 -15.20 7.10
N GLY A 197 10.16 -16.19 6.30
CA GLY A 197 9.57 -17.43 6.81
C GLY A 197 9.74 -18.62 5.91
N TYR A 198 9.34 -19.77 6.45
CA TYR A 198 9.30 -21.05 5.77
C TYR A 198 7.89 -21.62 5.88
N TYR A 199 7.44 -22.26 4.81
CA TYR A 199 6.25 -23.11 4.82
C TYR A 199 6.71 -24.55 5.00
N LEU A 200 6.26 -25.17 6.08
CA LEU A 200 6.57 -26.57 6.40
C LEU A 200 5.36 -27.45 6.03
N THR A 201 5.61 -28.51 5.31
CA THR A 201 4.60 -29.50 4.93
C THR A 201 5.20 -30.90 5.00
N LYS A 202 4.38 -31.86 5.32
CA LYS A 202 4.78 -33.27 5.41
C LYS A 202 4.43 -34.01 4.14
N VAL A 203 5.31 -34.87 3.66
CA VAL A 203 5.01 -35.81 2.59
C VAL A 203 4.21 -36.96 3.16
N GLU A 204 2.94 -37.09 2.73
CA GLU A 204 2.03 -38.15 3.17
C GLU A 204 2.11 -39.37 2.27
N ASP A 205 2.37 -39.20 0.97
CA ASP A 205 2.48 -40.29 -0.01
C ASP A 205 3.38 -39.88 -1.18
N THR A 206 3.92 -40.89 -1.87
CA THR A 206 4.67 -40.71 -3.12
C THR A 206 4.19 -41.73 -4.16
N LYS A 207 4.09 -41.30 -5.41
CA LYS A 207 3.74 -42.17 -6.54
C LYS A 207 4.44 -41.80 -7.80
N THR A 208 4.55 -42.73 -8.73
CA THR A 208 4.98 -42.53 -10.09
C THR A 208 3.84 -42.82 -11.05
N SER A 209 3.56 -41.87 -11.96
CA SER A 209 2.58 -42.07 -13.03
C SER A 209 3.14 -41.47 -14.32
N ASP A 210 3.12 -42.25 -15.39
CA ASP A 210 3.65 -41.84 -16.70
C ASP A 210 5.08 -41.29 -16.67
N GLY A 211 5.93 -41.89 -15.80
CA GLY A 211 7.33 -41.47 -15.64
C GLY A 211 7.54 -40.21 -14.78
N ILE A 212 6.48 -39.59 -14.26
CA ILE A 212 6.54 -38.43 -13.37
C ILE A 212 6.39 -38.90 -11.92
N HIS A 213 7.31 -38.43 -11.05
CA HIS A 213 7.26 -38.69 -9.62
C HIS A 213 6.45 -37.58 -8.94
N TYR A 214 5.44 -37.98 -8.16
CA TYR A 214 4.58 -37.10 -7.40
C TYR A 214 4.80 -37.28 -5.91
N CYS A 215 4.92 -36.17 -5.18
CA CYS A 215 4.85 -36.13 -3.73
C CYS A 215 3.51 -35.52 -3.32
N ILE A 216 2.74 -36.28 -2.55
CA ILE A 216 1.48 -35.81 -1.98
C ILE A 216 1.78 -35.28 -0.58
N VAL A 217 1.41 -34.03 -0.35
CA VAL A 217 1.71 -33.32 0.90
C VAL A 217 0.43 -32.91 1.63
N ASP A 218 0.53 -32.69 2.94
CA ASP A 218 -0.59 -32.31 3.81
C ASP A 218 -0.98 -30.84 3.70
N GLY A 219 -0.28 -30.06 2.90
CA GLY A 219 -0.51 -28.66 2.66
C GLY A 219 -0.72 -28.28 1.21
N GLY A 220 -1.25 -27.10 0.94
CA GLY A 220 -1.53 -26.66 -0.41
C GLY A 220 -1.85 -25.17 -0.54
N CYS A 221 -2.37 -24.77 -1.71
CA CYS A 221 -2.65 -23.37 -2.04
C CYS A 221 -3.73 -22.71 -1.16
N HIS A 222 -4.50 -23.47 -0.42
CA HIS A 222 -5.46 -22.96 0.55
C HIS A 222 -4.80 -22.48 1.86
N GLN A 223 -3.57 -22.94 2.14
CA GLN A 223 -2.78 -22.49 3.30
C GLN A 223 -1.73 -21.46 2.89
N LEU A 224 -1.08 -21.65 1.74
CA LEU A 224 -0.08 -20.75 1.21
C LEU A 224 -0.36 -20.47 -0.27
N ASN A 225 -0.80 -19.27 -0.58
CA ASN A 225 -0.99 -18.81 -1.94
C ASN A 225 0.09 -17.80 -2.32
N TYR A 226 0.85 -18.07 -3.36
CA TYR A 226 1.89 -17.19 -3.89
C TYR A 226 1.72 -16.94 -5.40
N ASP A 227 2.33 -15.88 -5.89
CA ASP A 227 2.23 -15.47 -7.29
C ASP A 227 2.66 -16.59 -8.25
N GLY A 228 1.80 -16.94 -9.19
CA GLY A 228 2.05 -17.99 -10.19
C GLY A 228 1.79 -19.44 -9.74
N GLN A 229 1.46 -19.68 -8.49
CA GLN A 229 1.21 -21.04 -7.95
C GLN A 229 0.11 -21.79 -8.69
N ILE A 230 -1.02 -21.13 -8.97
CA ILE A 230 -2.20 -21.76 -9.58
C ILE A 230 -1.90 -22.35 -10.96
N LYS A 231 -0.91 -21.81 -11.66
CA LYS A 231 -0.56 -22.25 -13.02
C LYS A 231 0.52 -23.33 -13.05
N GLY A 232 1.15 -23.65 -11.91
CA GLY A 232 2.25 -24.63 -11.85
C GLY A 232 3.43 -24.32 -12.79
N MET A 233 3.60 -23.05 -13.17
CA MET A 233 4.53 -22.63 -14.23
C MET A 233 5.95 -22.39 -13.73
N TYR A 234 6.15 -22.34 -12.41
CA TYR A 234 7.43 -21.96 -11.81
C TYR A 234 7.79 -22.89 -10.66
N GLU A 235 9.08 -23.15 -10.52
CA GLU A 235 9.63 -24.03 -9.49
C GLU A 235 9.97 -23.23 -8.22
N PRO A 236 9.29 -23.49 -7.08
CA PRO A 236 9.63 -22.86 -5.81
C PRO A 236 10.96 -23.36 -5.25
N TYR A 237 11.50 -22.65 -4.27
CA TYR A 237 12.62 -23.15 -3.47
C TYR A 237 12.10 -24.20 -2.50
N VAL A 238 12.47 -25.46 -2.70
CA VAL A 238 12.11 -26.58 -1.84
C VAL A 238 13.37 -27.18 -1.22
N LYS A 239 13.29 -27.48 0.08
CA LYS A 239 14.24 -28.34 0.80
C LYS A 239 13.48 -29.54 1.32
N VAL A 240 14.02 -30.74 1.09
CA VAL A 240 13.54 -32.01 1.64
C VAL A 240 14.44 -32.41 2.77
#